data_031b65c5c3484db6ff51af608eeb47a4
#
_entry.id   031b65c5c3484db6ff51af608eeb47a4
#
_cell.length_a   1.000
_cell.length_b   1.000
_cell.length_c   1.000
_cell.angle_alpha   90.00
_cell.angle_beta   90.00
_cell.angle_gamma   90.00
#
_symmetry.space_group_name_H-M   'P 1'
#
loop_
_entity.id
_entity.type
_entity.pdbx_description
1 polymer ?
#
loop_
_entity_poly.entity_id
_entity_poly.type
_entity_poly.pdbx_seq_one_letter_code
_entity_poly.pdbx_strand_id
1 'polypeptide(L)'
;MMQKNISMSYATEHIASLLRAAREAKGLNQRELSARSGLPQSHISKIENGAVDLRLSSLIELARILDLELTLVPRKALPAVQAIMRSAGGTGQDDEAIRPAYSL
;
A
#
# COMPACT_ATOMS: atom_id res chain seq x y z
N MET A 1 0.83 -26.36 10.61
CA MET A 1 2.02 -25.64 10.40
C MET A 1 1.99 -24.68 9.27
N MET A 2 1.48 -25.11 8.20
CA MET A 2 1.40 -24.24 7.03
C MET A 2 0.47 -23.08 7.23
N GLN A 3 -0.55 -23.25 8.04
CA GLN A 3 -1.53 -22.19 8.23
C GLN A 3 -0.95 -20.92 8.79
N LYS A 4 0.01 -21.02 9.66
CA LYS A 4 0.59 -19.83 10.24
C LYS A 4 1.28 -19.00 9.20
N ASN A 5 2.02 -19.68 8.33
CA ASN A 5 2.75 -18.98 7.29
C ASN A 5 1.82 -18.44 6.23
N ILE A 6 0.74 -19.14 5.97
CA ILE A 6 -0.23 -18.68 4.99
C ILE A 6 -0.82 -17.35 5.41
N SER A 7 -1.12 -17.21 6.70
CA SER A 7 -1.70 -15.97 7.20
C SER A 7 -0.74 -14.80 7.03
N MET A 8 0.53 -15.00 7.38
CA MET A 8 1.54 -13.96 7.21
C MET A 8 1.77 -13.66 5.76
N SER A 9 1.83 -14.72 4.96
CA SER A 9 2.04 -14.59 3.53
C SER A 9 0.95 -13.77 2.87
N TYR A 10 -0.27 -14.02 3.27
CA TYR A 10 -1.40 -13.30 2.71
C TYR A 10 -1.31 -11.80 2.97
N ALA A 11 -0.98 -11.44 4.21
CA ALA A 11 -0.87 -10.03 4.56
C ALA A 11 0.26 -9.36 3.78
N THR A 12 1.38 -10.04 3.66
CA THR A 12 2.52 -9.51 2.95
C THR A 12 2.21 -9.35 1.46
N GLU A 13 1.53 -10.33 0.89
CA GLU A 13 1.17 -10.27 -0.52
C GLU A 13 0.17 -9.17 -0.79
N HIS A 14 -0.73 -8.94 0.15
CA HIS A 14 -1.70 -7.88 -0.01
C HIS A 14 -1.01 -6.53 -0.07
N ILE A 15 -0.08 -6.28 0.84
CA ILE A 15 0.67 -5.04 0.85
C ILE A 15 1.50 -4.91 -0.42
N ALA A 16 2.13 -6.01 -0.83
CA ALA A 16 2.92 -6.00 -2.05
C ALA A 16 2.08 -5.62 -3.26
N SER A 17 0.88 -6.17 -3.35
CA SER A 17 -0.04 -5.86 -4.44
C SER A 17 -0.45 -4.39 -4.42
N LEU A 18 -0.71 -3.85 -3.24
CA LEU A 18 -1.08 -2.44 -3.13
C LEU A 18 0.05 -1.52 -3.58
N LEU A 19 1.28 -1.85 -3.20
CA LEU A 19 2.42 -1.06 -3.61
C LEU A 19 2.60 -1.09 -5.12
N ARG A 20 2.46 -2.27 -5.71
CA ARG A 20 2.61 -2.40 -7.14
C ARG A 20 1.51 -1.64 -7.87
N ALA A 21 0.29 -1.79 -7.43
CA ALA A 21 -0.83 -1.10 -8.07
C ALA A 21 -0.66 0.41 -7.97
N ALA A 22 -0.21 0.90 -6.82
CA ALA A 22 -0.01 2.33 -6.65
C ALA A 22 1.11 2.84 -7.55
N ARG A 23 2.18 2.04 -7.70
CA ARG A 23 3.26 2.40 -8.60
C ARG A 23 2.75 2.52 -10.03
N GLU A 24 2.00 1.52 -10.46
CA GLU A 24 1.48 1.51 -11.83
C GLU A 24 0.49 2.65 -12.06
N ALA A 25 -0.34 2.92 -11.07
CA ALA A 25 -1.29 4.02 -11.17
C ALA A 25 -0.58 5.36 -11.30
N LYS A 26 0.60 5.48 -10.72
CA LYS A 26 1.38 6.70 -10.80
C LYS A 26 2.22 6.76 -12.08
N GLY A 27 2.17 5.72 -12.88
CA GLY A 27 2.90 5.69 -14.14
C GLY A 27 4.38 5.44 -14.01
N LEU A 28 4.80 4.86 -12.88
CA LEU A 28 6.21 4.59 -12.66
C LEU A 28 6.54 3.14 -12.93
N ASN A 29 7.70 2.90 -13.53
CA ASN A 29 8.20 1.54 -13.61
C ASN A 29 9.09 1.28 -12.39
N GLN A 30 9.54 0.03 -12.25
CA GLN A 30 10.33 -0.34 -11.07
C GLN A 30 11.65 0.42 -11.00
N ARG A 31 12.23 0.68 -12.15
CA ARG A 31 13.50 1.42 -12.19
C ARG A 31 13.30 2.84 -11.69
N GLU A 32 12.21 3.46 -12.07
CA GLU A 32 11.94 4.82 -11.61
C GLU A 32 11.67 4.87 -10.13
N LEU A 33 10.95 3.88 -9.62
CA LEU A 33 10.72 3.81 -8.18
C LEU A 33 12.03 3.56 -7.43
N SER A 34 12.89 2.73 -8.01
CA SER A 34 14.21 2.49 -7.44
C SER A 34 14.98 3.80 -7.32
N ALA A 35 14.97 4.60 -8.38
CA ALA A 35 15.69 5.86 -8.37
C ALA A 35 15.17 6.81 -7.29
N ARG A 36 13.87 6.84 -7.11
CA ARG A 36 13.26 7.76 -6.14
C ARG A 36 13.41 7.29 -4.71
N SER A 37 13.41 5.99 -4.49
CA SER A 37 13.43 5.45 -3.14
C SER A 37 14.81 5.15 -2.62
N GLY A 38 15.77 5.01 -3.52
CA GLY A 38 17.11 4.60 -3.13
C GLY A 38 17.24 3.10 -2.93
N LEU A 39 16.17 2.34 -3.15
CA LEU A 39 16.21 0.89 -3.05
C LEU A 39 16.62 0.30 -4.39
N PRO A 40 17.42 -0.77 -4.39
CA PRO A 40 17.78 -1.43 -5.66
C PRO A 40 16.53 -1.95 -6.37
N GLN A 41 16.55 -1.92 -7.68
CA GLN A 41 15.41 -2.40 -8.44
C GLN A 41 15.11 -3.87 -8.15
N SER A 42 16.13 -4.67 -7.97
CA SER A 42 15.92 -6.07 -7.64
C SER A 42 15.17 -6.23 -6.32
N HIS A 43 15.45 -5.34 -5.39
CA HIS A 43 14.76 -5.37 -4.10
C HIS A 43 13.29 -4.98 -4.27
N ILE A 44 13.03 -3.96 -5.08
CA ILE A 44 11.67 -3.55 -5.36
C ILE A 44 10.89 -4.69 -6.01
N SER A 45 11.51 -5.38 -6.94
CA SER A 45 10.87 -6.52 -7.58
C SER A 45 10.48 -7.59 -6.56
N LYS A 46 11.39 -7.89 -5.63
CA LYS A 46 11.10 -8.89 -4.61
C LYS A 46 10.00 -8.43 -3.66
N ILE A 47 9.98 -7.15 -3.34
CA ILE A 47 8.94 -6.59 -2.49
C ILE A 47 7.58 -6.75 -3.17
N GLU A 48 7.50 -6.40 -4.44
CA GLU A 48 6.23 -6.43 -5.16
C GLU A 48 5.74 -7.85 -5.42
N ASN A 49 6.65 -8.81 -5.38
CA ASN A 49 6.28 -10.22 -5.51
C ASN A 49 5.98 -10.86 -4.16
N GLY A 50 6.10 -10.11 -3.08
CA GLY A 50 5.86 -10.67 -1.76
C GLY A 50 6.94 -11.63 -1.31
N ALA A 51 8.11 -11.57 -1.92
CA ALA A 51 9.17 -12.54 -1.67
C ALA A 51 10.04 -12.20 -0.46
N VAL A 52 9.96 -10.98 0.05
CA VAL A 52 10.77 -10.55 1.18
C VAL A 52 9.94 -9.70 2.12
N ASP A 53 10.35 -9.72 3.38
CA ASP A 53 9.78 -8.80 4.34
C ASP A 53 10.35 -7.42 4.10
N LEU A 54 9.52 -6.43 4.31
CA LEU A 54 9.88 -5.06 4.06
C LEU A 54 10.11 -4.35 5.38
N ARG A 55 11.22 -3.64 5.47
CA ARG A 55 11.45 -2.82 6.65
C ARG A 55 10.37 -1.77 6.76
N LEU A 56 9.96 -1.49 7.99
CA LEU A 56 8.93 -0.48 8.21
C LEU A 56 9.34 0.87 7.63
N SER A 57 10.58 1.25 7.82
CA SER A 57 11.06 2.52 7.28
C SER A 57 10.98 2.55 5.76
N SER A 58 11.30 1.42 5.11
CA SER A 58 11.21 1.34 3.66
C SER A 58 9.76 1.41 3.19
N LEU A 59 8.87 0.75 3.94
CA LEU A 59 7.45 0.79 3.59
C LEU A 59 6.91 2.20 3.67
N ILE A 60 7.27 2.93 4.73
CA ILE A 60 6.83 4.30 4.89
C ILE A 60 7.36 5.18 3.76
N GLU A 61 8.61 4.97 3.38
CA GLU A 61 9.19 5.76 2.31
C GLU A 61 8.53 5.47 0.98
N LEU A 62 8.30 4.19 0.68
CA LEU A 62 7.62 3.83 -0.57
C LEU A 62 6.20 4.38 -0.59
N ALA A 63 5.51 4.29 0.53
CA ALA A 63 4.15 4.82 0.62
C ALA A 63 4.15 6.32 0.31
N ARG A 64 5.09 7.04 0.89
CA ARG A 64 5.18 8.48 0.67
C ARG A 64 5.41 8.81 -0.80
N ILE A 65 6.32 8.10 -1.44
CA ILE A 65 6.60 8.32 -2.85
C ILE A 65 5.37 8.02 -3.71
N LEU A 66 4.61 7.03 -3.32
CA LEU A 66 3.45 6.58 -4.08
C LEU A 66 2.15 7.25 -3.66
N ASP A 67 2.25 8.27 -2.83
CA ASP A 67 1.08 9.03 -2.35
C ASP A 67 0.12 8.17 -1.57
N LEU A 68 0.66 7.24 -0.80
CA LEU A 68 -0.11 6.40 0.09
C LEU A 68 0.14 6.80 1.53
N GLU A 69 -0.87 6.64 2.35
CA GLU A 69 -0.75 6.90 3.78
C GLU A 69 -0.81 5.59 4.52
N LEU A 70 0.22 5.31 5.31
CA LEU A 70 0.25 4.10 6.12
C LEU A 70 -0.48 4.37 7.42
N THR A 71 -1.56 3.64 7.64
CA THR A 71 -2.41 3.87 8.79
C THR A 71 -2.80 2.55 9.42
N LEU A 72 -2.82 2.52 10.74
CA LEU A 72 -3.28 1.37 11.49
C LEU A 72 -4.66 1.70 12.03
N VAL A 73 -5.63 0.84 11.73
CA VAL A 73 -6.99 1.07 12.17
C VAL A 73 -7.45 -0.05 13.09
N PRO A 74 -8.27 0.28 14.10
CA PRO A 74 -8.86 -0.78 14.92
C PRO A 74 -9.66 -1.71 14.04
N ARG A 75 -9.59 -3.00 14.37
CA ARG A 75 -10.23 -4.00 13.52
C ARG A 75 -11.73 -3.72 13.34
N LYS A 76 -12.39 -3.26 14.38
CA LYS A 76 -13.82 -3.04 14.30
C LYS A 76 -14.17 -1.85 13.40
N ALA A 77 -13.23 -0.99 13.12
CA ALA A 77 -13.47 0.14 12.22
C ALA A 77 -13.21 -0.23 10.77
N LEU A 78 -12.66 -1.41 10.51
CA LEU A 78 -12.26 -1.78 9.17
C LEU A 78 -13.38 -1.79 8.15
N PRO A 79 -14.57 -2.30 8.46
CA PRO A 79 -15.65 -2.28 7.46
C PRO A 79 -16.00 -0.87 7.00
N ALA A 80 -16.00 0.10 7.93
CA ALA A 80 -16.30 1.48 7.55
C ALA A 80 -15.20 2.05 6.68
N VAL A 81 -13.95 1.77 7.01
CA VAL A 81 -12.82 2.24 6.20
C VAL A 81 -12.88 1.63 4.80
N GLN A 82 -13.18 0.34 4.73
CA GLN A 82 -13.25 -0.33 3.42
C GLN A 82 -14.38 0.23 2.57
N ALA A 83 -15.49 0.59 3.20
CA ALA A 83 -16.61 1.17 2.48
C ALA A 83 -16.22 2.52 1.88
N ILE A 84 -15.52 3.34 2.65
CA ILE A 84 -15.04 4.63 2.17
C ILE A 84 -14.05 4.43 1.03
N MET A 85 -13.15 3.48 1.18
CA MET A 85 -12.15 3.22 0.14
C MET A 85 -12.80 2.79 -1.16
N ARG A 86 -13.80 1.92 -1.09
CA ARG A 86 -14.49 1.48 -2.30
C ARG A 86 -15.21 2.65 -2.98
N SER A 87 -15.82 3.49 -2.19
CA SER A 87 -16.54 4.64 -2.72
C SER A 87 -15.59 5.61 -3.40
N ALA A 88 -14.47 5.91 -2.75
CA ALA A 88 -13.48 6.81 -3.30
C ALA A 88 -12.87 6.25 -4.58
N GLY A 89 -12.56 4.95 -4.56
CA GLY A 89 -11.94 4.33 -5.73
C GLY A 89 -12.90 4.22 -6.89
N GLY A 90 -14.20 4.14 -6.59
CA GLY A 90 -15.18 3.93 -7.64
C GLY A 90 -15.44 5.15 -8.47
N THR A 91 -15.51 6.30 -7.86
CA THR A 91 -15.88 7.51 -8.57
C THR A 91 -14.72 8.46 -8.80
N GLY A 92 -13.90 8.62 -7.80
CA GLY A 92 -12.78 9.54 -7.90
C GLY A 92 -13.18 10.99 -7.89
N GLN A 93 -14.44 11.28 -7.78
CA GLN A 93 -14.87 12.67 -7.78
C GLN A 93 -15.54 13.09 -6.48
N ASP A 94 -15.49 12.25 -5.50
CA ASP A 94 -16.10 12.54 -4.21
C ASP A 94 -15.04 12.80 -3.16
N ASP A 95 -13.94 13.39 -3.56
CA ASP A 95 -12.85 13.64 -2.62
C ASP A 95 -13.30 14.46 -1.44
N GLU A 96 -14.15 15.44 -1.69
CA GLU A 96 -14.61 16.29 -0.61
C GLU A 96 -15.56 15.54 0.33
N ALA A 97 -16.38 14.66 -0.26
CA ALA A 97 -17.32 13.88 0.53
C ALA A 97 -16.62 12.92 1.48
N ILE A 98 -15.44 12.50 1.13
CA ILE A 98 -14.71 11.53 1.96
C ILE A 98 -13.61 12.17 2.78
N ARG A 99 -13.60 13.48 2.86
CA ARG A 99 -12.61 14.16 3.66
C ARG A 99 -12.75 13.76 5.12
N PRO A 100 -11.68 13.31 5.75
CA PRO A 100 -11.80 12.85 7.13
C PRO A 100 -12.13 13.98 8.08
N ALA A 101 -12.92 13.66 9.08
CA ALA A 101 -13.29 14.66 10.08
C ALA A 101 -12.07 15.12 10.87
N TYR A 102 -11.09 14.25 11.04
CA TYR A 102 -9.93 14.61 11.83
C TYR A 102 -9.02 15.58 11.10
N SER A 103 -9.28 15.85 9.85
CA SER A 103 -8.45 16.78 9.10
C SER A 103 -8.71 18.22 9.50
N LEU A 104 -9.58 18.42 10.44
CA LEU A 104 -9.85 19.76 10.97
C LEU A 104 -8.64 20.36 11.71
#